data_a446b690e5207bdafb205bccf4857792
#
_entry.id   a446b690e5207bdafb205bccf4857792
#
_cell.length_a   1.000
_cell.length_b   1.000
_cell.length_c   1.000
_cell.angle_alpha   90.00
_cell.angle_beta   90.00
_cell.angle_gamma   90.00
#
_symmetry.space_group_name_H-M   'P 1'
#
loop_
_entity.id
_entity.type
_entity.pdbx_description
1 polymer ?
#
loop_
_entity_poly.entity_id
_entity_poly.type
_entity_poly.pdbx_seq_one_letter_code
_entity_poly.pdbx_strand_id
1 'polypeptide(L)'
;MQDIRNIAIIAHVDHGKTTLVDKMMLAGHLFRNDQTNGELVLDNNDLERERGITILSKNVSINYNGTKINIIDTPGHADFGGEVERVLNMADGCILLVDAFEGPMPQTRFVLQKALQIGLKPIVVVNKVDKPNCRPEEVYEMVFALMFSLNATEDQLDFPVIYGSAKNNWMGEDWKTPTGTITPLLDAIVKYIPAPKQLEGTPQMLITSLDYSSYTGRIAVGRVHRGTLIEGMNITLAKRDGTLVKSKIKEVHTFEGLGRKKVESVSSGDICAIIGVEGFEIGDTICDFENPEPLPPIAIDEPTMSMLFTINDSPFFGKEGKYVTSRHIHDRLMKELDKNLALRVRKTENEDGKWIVSGRGVLHLSVLIETMRREGYELQVGQPQVIFKEIDGVKCEPIEELTISVPEEFASKMIDMVTRRKGEMVSMETQGDRVNIEFDMPSRGIIGLRTNVLTASQGEAIMAHRFKEYQPFKGDIPRRTNGSMIAMESGTAFAYAIDKLQDRGKFFIYPQDEVYAGQVVGEHVHENDLVINVTKSKKLTNMRASGSDDKARIIPPVIFSLEEALEYIKEDEYVEVTPKSMRMRKVILDETERKRANKN
;
A
#
# COMPACT_ATOMS: atom_id res chain seq x y z
N MET A 1 10.07 35.55 -12.96
CA MET A 1 9.77 34.38 -12.11
C MET A 1 9.44 33.22 -13.03
N GLN A 2 9.81 32.00 -12.68
CA GLN A 2 9.48 30.80 -13.47
C GLN A 2 8.00 30.51 -13.31
N ASP A 3 7.29 30.24 -14.40
CA ASP A 3 5.91 29.76 -14.35
C ASP A 3 5.90 28.30 -13.89
N ILE A 4 5.02 27.95 -12.94
CA ILE A 4 5.02 26.65 -12.28
C ILE A 4 3.61 26.04 -12.33
N ARG A 5 3.52 24.73 -12.49
CA ARG A 5 2.29 23.93 -12.28
C ARG A 5 2.62 22.73 -11.38
N ASN A 6 1.88 22.57 -10.31
CA ASN A 6 2.01 21.44 -9.40
C ASN A 6 0.82 20.51 -9.60
N ILE A 7 1.06 19.29 -10.09
CA ILE A 7 0.02 18.33 -10.41
C ILE A 7 0.22 17.01 -9.66
N ALA A 8 -0.86 16.44 -9.15
CA ALA A 8 -0.89 15.09 -8.62
C ALA A 8 -1.50 14.14 -9.67
N ILE A 9 -0.97 12.94 -9.81
CA ILE A 9 -1.54 11.93 -10.71
C ILE A 9 -2.28 10.87 -9.91
N ILE A 10 -3.58 10.76 -10.16
CA ILE A 10 -4.50 9.80 -9.54
C ILE A 10 -4.85 8.75 -10.58
N ALA A 11 -4.56 7.50 -10.31
CA ALA A 11 -4.86 6.39 -11.23
C ALA A 11 -5.10 5.10 -10.45
N HIS A 12 -5.92 4.22 -11.03
CA HIS A 12 -5.98 2.83 -10.59
C HIS A 12 -4.74 2.06 -11.05
N VAL A 13 -4.48 0.93 -10.40
CA VAL A 13 -3.46 -0.04 -10.83
C VAL A 13 -3.72 -0.41 -12.29
N ASP A 14 -2.66 -0.55 -13.06
CA ASP A 14 -2.71 -0.89 -14.50
C ASP A 14 -3.41 0.11 -15.43
N HIS A 15 -3.92 1.26 -14.97
CA HIS A 15 -4.45 2.30 -15.86
C HIS A 15 -3.38 3.02 -16.69
N GLY A 16 -2.10 2.74 -16.43
CA GLY A 16 -0.96 3.23 -17.20
C GLY A 16 -0.31 4.49 -16.67
N LYS A 17 -0.38 4.73 -15.35
CA LYS A 17 0.21 5.88 -14.68
C LYS A 17 1.72 6.02 -14.96
N THR A 18 2.49 4.98 -14.67
CA THR A 18 3.96 4.97 -14.88
C THR A 18 4.30 5.23 -16.34
N THR A 19 3.61 4.56 -17.28
CA THR A 19 3.82 4.78 -18.71
C THR A 19 3.52 6.24 -19.13
N LEU A 20 2.45 6.84 -18.58
CA LEU A 20 2.11 8.22 -18.87
C LEU A 20 3.19 9.19 -18.38
N VAL A 21 3.64 9.04 -17.15
CA VAL A 21 4.69 9.91 -16.57
C VAL A 21 6.01 9.77 -17.31
N ASP A 22 6.40 8.54 -17.68
CA ASP A 22 7.60 8.31 -18.50
C ASP A 22 7.52 9.04 -19.85
N LYS A 23 6.33 9.02 -20.50
CA LYS A 23 6.12 9.77 -21.76
C LYS A 23 6.13 11.30 -21.56
N MET A 24 5.61 11.79 -20.44
CA MET A 24 5.69 13.21 -20.09
C MET A 24 7.14 13.64 -19.86
N MET A 25 7.96 12.82 -19.21
CA MET A 25 9.39 13.08 -19.03
C MET A 25 10.16 13.11 -20.35
N LEU A 26 9.84 12.21 -21.29
CA LEU A 26 10.43 12.19 -22.61
C LEU A 26 10.07 13.47 -23.41
N ALA A 27 8.82 13.91 -23.34
CA ALA A 27 8.36 15.14 -24.00
C ALA A 27 9.01 16.41 -23.41
N GLY A 28 9.37 16.39 -22.12
CA GLY A 28 10.13 17.45 -21.45
C GLY A 28 11.64 17.48 -21.78
N HIS A 29 12.10 16.71 -22.75
CA HIS A 29 13.51 16.64 -23.20
C HIS A 29 14.53 16.21 -22.12
N LEU A 30 14.09 15.51 -21.08
CA LEU A 30 14.95 15.06 -19.99
C LEU A 30 15.82 13.84 -20.33
N PHE A 31 15.44 13.06 -21.35
CA PHE A 31 16.19 11.92 -21.84
C PHE A 31 16.56 12.07 -23.31
N ARG A 32 17.78 11.68 -23.69
CA ARG A 32 18.11 11.41 -25.09
C ARG A 32 17.46 10.09 -25.50
N ASN A 33 16.91 10.02 -26.71
CA ASN A 33 16.15 8.87 -27.25
C ASN A 33 16.84 7.50 -27.13
N ASP A 34 18.14 7.44 -26.85
CA ASP A 34 18.93 6.21 -26.79
C ASP A 34 19.13 5.64 -25.37
N GLN A 35 18.63 6.31 -24.31
CA GLN A 35 18.87 5.88 -22.91
C GLN A 35 17.74 5.09 -22.26
N THR A 36 16.60 4.96 -22.91
CA THR A 36 15.46 4.18 -22.38
C THR A 36 15.35 2.85 -23.12
N ASN A 37 16.08 1.84 -22.68
CA ASN A 37 15.91 0.45 -23.11
C ASN A 37 14.62 -0.18 -22.53
N GLY A 38 13.45 0.46 -22.73
CA GLY A 38 12.16 -0.16 -22.40
C GLY A 38 11.87 -0.37 -20.90
N GLU A 39 12.73 0.06 -19.99
CA GLU A 39 12.50 -0.03 -18.55
C GLU A 39 11.66 1.16 -18.07
N LEU A 40 10.63 0.88 -17.24
CA LEU A 40 9.83 1.88 -16.57
C LEU A 40 10.69 2.60 -15.53
N VAL A 41 10.96 3.88 -15.76
CA VAL A 41 11.96 4.66 -15.00
C VAL A 41 11.45 5.05 -13.61
N LEU A 42 10.12 5.18 -13.44
CA LEU A 42 9.49 5.55 -12.17
C LEU A 42 9.48 4.43 -11.13
N ASP A 43 9.25 3.18 -11.54
CA ASP A 43 9.11 2.06 -10.60
C ASP A 43 10.48 1.45 -10.27
N ASN A 44 11.29 2.17 -9.49
CA ASN A 44 12.61 1.70 -9.04
C ASN A 44 12.55 0.73 -7.85
N ASN A 45 11.38 0.52 -7.24
CA ASN A 45 11.19 -0.40 -6.14
C ASN A 45 10.66 -1.74 -6.67
N ASP A 46 11.37 -2.84 -6.42
CA ASP A 46 10.97 -4.18 -6.86
C ASP A 46 9.58 -4.58 -6.33
N LEU A 47 9.22 -4.14 -5.13
CA LEU A 47 7.88 -4.39 -4.55
C LEU A 47 6.77 -3.66 -5.30
N GLU A 48 7.01 -2.43 -5.75
CA GLU A 48 6.06 -1.67 -6.56
C GLU A 48 5.84 -2.35 -7.90
N ARG A 49 6.94 -2.80 -8.57
CA ARG A 49 6.85 -3.53 -9.85
C ARG A 49 6.11 -4.85 -9.73
N GLU A 50 6.43 -5.66 -8.71
CA GLU A 50 5.80 -6.98 -8.51
C GLU A 50 4.31 -6.88 -8.18
N ARG A 51 3.92 -5.83 -7.44
CA ARG A 51 2.54 -5.63 -7.01
C ARG A 51 1.72 -4.75 -7.96
N GLY A 52 2.38 -4.06 -8.88
CA GLY A 52 1.77 -3.09 -9.79
C GLY A 52 1.19 -1.86 -9.09
N ILE A 53 1.60 -1.55 -7.86
CA ILE A 53 1.08 -0.43 -7.06
C ILE A 53 2.19 0.55 -6.70
N THR A 54 1.87 1.84 -6.65
CA THR A 54 2.74 2.86 -6.05
C THR A 54 2.63 2.78 -4.53
N ILE A 55 3.74 2.59 -3.85
CA ILE A 55 3.83 2.51 -2.38
C ILE A 55 4.31 3.85 -1.82
N LEU A 56 5.36 4.41 -2.43
CA LEU A 56 5.96 5.69 -2.02
C LEU A 56 5.72 6.75 -3.09
N SER A 57 5.31 7.93 -2.65
CA SER A 57 5.18 9.09 -3.54
C SER A 57 6.54 9.53 -4.07
N LYS A 58 6.57 9.92 -5.34
CA LYS A 58 7.76 10.45 -6.01
C LYS A 58 7.46 11.80 -6.61
N ASN A 59 8.45 12.69 -6.56
CA ASN A 59 8.37 13.99 -7.19
C ASN A 59 9.24 14.01 -8.46
N VAL A 60 8.61 14.37 -9.56
CA VAL A 60 9.26 14.52 -10.87
C VAL A 60 9.01 15.93 -11.35
N SER A 61 9.96 16.55 -12.04
CA SER A 61 9.78 17.87 -12.62
C SER A 61 10.25 17.90 -14.05
N ILE A 62 9.43 18.49 -14.92
CA ILE A 62 9.73 18.69 -16.34
C ILE A 62 9.61 20.16 -16.69
N ASN A 63 10.35 20.61 -17.71
CA ASN A 63 10.20 21.93 -18.28
C ASN A 63 9.50 21.82 -19.64
N TYR A 64 8.39 22.52 -19.78
CA TYR A 64 7.61 22.55 -21.02
C TYR A 64 7.29 24.00 -21.40
N ASN A 65 7.78 24.43 -22.55
CA ASN A 65 7.56 25.79 -23.09
C ASN A 65 7.81 26.94 -22.07
N GLY A 66 8.83 26.78 -21.21
CA GLY A 66 9.18 27.77 -20.18
C GLY A 66 8.41 27.61 -18.86
N THR A 67 7.42 26.76 -18.80
CA THR A 67 6.68 26.39 -17.58
C THR A 67 7.32 25.17 -16.94
N LYS A 68 7.58 25.23 -15.64
CA LYS A 68 7.99 24.09 -14.82
C LYS A 68 6.76 23.32 -14.36
N ILE A 69 6.67 22.06 -14.71
CA ILE A 69 5.59 21.16 -14.27
C ILE A 69 6.15 20.18 -13.25
N ASN A 70 5.75 20.33 -12.00
CA ASN A 70 6.05 19.38 -10.94
C ASN A 70 4.94 18.32 -10.94
N ILE A 71 5.34 17.06 -11.07
CA ILE A 71 4.47 15.90 -11.10
C ILE A 71 4.67 15.14 -9.80
N ILE A 72 3.59 14.98 -9.04
CA ILE A 72 3.57 14.27 -7.77
C ILE A 72 2.89 12.93 -8.03
N ASP A 73 3.66 11.85 -7.94
CA ASP A 73 3.12 10.49 -8.05
C ASP A 73 2.45 10.10 -6.74
N THR A 74 1.16 9.74 -6.78
CA THR A 74 0.37 9.42 -5.58
C THR A 74 0.12 7.92 -5.45
N PRO A 75 0.23 7.35 -4.23
CA PRO A 75 -0.24 6.00 -3.97
C PRO A 75 -1.74 5.87 -4.26
N GLY A 76 -2.15 4.75 -4.85
CA GLY A 76 -3.56 4.50 -5.18
C GLY A 76 -4.36 3.76 -4.10
N HIS A 77 -3.70 3.14 -3.12
CA HIS A 77 -4.33 2.28 -2.13
C HIS A 77 -4.66 3.04 -0.83
N ALA A 78 -5.85 2.77 -0.26
CA ALA A 78 -6.34 3.44 0.96
C ALA A 78 -5.43 3.24 2.19
N ASP A 79 -4.71 2.10 2.28
CA ASP A 79 -3.75 1.83 3.36
C ASP A 79 -2.59 2.84 3.40
N PHE A 80 -2.33 3.53 2.28
CA PHE A 80 -1.35 4.62 2.18
C PHE A 80 -1.99 6.02 2.21
N GLY A 81 -3.25 6.13 2.64
CA GLY A 81 -4.02 7.37 2.66
C GLY A 81 -3.33 8.56 3.35
N GLY A 82 -2.52 8.30 4.40
CA GLY A 82 -1.72 9.35 5.04
C GLY A 82 -0.64 9.96 4.15
N GLU A 83 -0.09 9.19 3.22
CA GLU A 83 0.81 9.72 2.21
C GLU A 83 0.05 10.50 1.15
N VAL A 84 -1.09 9.97 0.72
CA VAL A 84 -1.97 10.64 -0.25
C VAL A 84 -2.34 12.05 0.22
N GLU A 85 -2.86 12.19 1.44
CA GLU A 85 -3.25 13.50 1.98
C GLU A 85 -2.09 14.49 2.03
N ARG A 86 -0.90 14.03 2.42
CA ARG A 86 0.28 14.88 2.49
C ARG A 86 0.73 15.38 1.13
N VAL A 87 0.82 14.46 0.15
CA VAL A 87 1.35 14.82 -1.17
C VAL A 87 0.36 15.62 -1.99
N LEU A 88 -0.95 15.40 -1.84
CA LEU A 88 -1.98 16.20 -2.48
C LEU A 88 -1.93 17.67 -2.04
N ASN A 89 -1.54 17.97 -0.80
CA ASN A 89 -1.37 19.34 -0.32
C ASN A 89 -0.23 20.12 -1.02
N MET A 90 0.63 19.44 -1.76
CA MET A 90 1.66 20.12 -2.58
C MET A 90 1.13 20.49 -3.99
N ALA A 91 0.01 19.94 -4.43
CA ALA A 91 -0.53 20.15 -5.77
C ALA A 91 -1.51 21.33 -5.85
N ASP A 92 -1.69 21.86 -7.05
CA ASP A 92 -2.69 22.87 -7.40
C ASP A 92 -3.80 22.28 -8.30
N GLY A 93 -3.55 21.12 -8.88
CA GLY A 93 -4.51 20.36 -9.65
C GLY A 93 -4.15 18.87 -9.69
N CYS A 94 -5.03 18.08 -10.27
CA CYS A 94 -4.80 16.66 -10.42
C CYS A 94 -5.16 16.13 -11.79
N ILE A 95 -4.44 15.09 -12.23
CA ILE A 95 -4.81 14.28 -13.39
C ILE A 95 -5.50 13.02 -12.88
N LEU A 96 -6.74 12.82 -13.27
CA LEU A 96 -7.45 11.56 -13.09
C LEU A 96 -7.26 10.70 -14.34
N LEU A 97 -6.42 9.68 -14.23
CA LEU A 97 -6.14 8.75 -15.32
C LEU A 97 -7.07 7.53 -15.25
N VAL A 98 -7.83 7.29 -16.28
CA VAL A 98 -8.84 6.23 -16.36
C VAL A 98 -8.62 5.38 -17.61
N ASP A 99 -8.76 4.06 -17.48
CA ASP A 99 -8.74 3.14 -18.63
C ASP A 99 -10.04 3.30 -19.44
N ALA A 100 -9.93 3.42 -20.77
CA ALA A 100 -11.06 3.62 -21.69
C ALA A 100 -12.06 2.45 -21.74
N PHE A 101 -11.70 1.28 -21.20
CA PHE A 101 -12.58 0.11 -21.11
C PHE A 101 -13.15 -0.06 -19.70
N GLU A 102 -12.29 -0.02 -18.68
CA GLU A 102 -12.67 -0.31 -17.29
C GLU A 102 -13.44 0.85 -16.63
N GLY A 103 -13.09 2.09 -16.99
CA GLY A 103 -13.68 3.28 -16.36
C GLY A 103 -13.06 3.58 -14.97
N PRO A 104 -13.69 4.47 -14.19
CA PRO A 104 -13.21 4.81 -12.85
C PRO A 104 -13.44 3.65 -11.88
N MET A 105 -12.37 3.22 -11.21
CA MET A 105 -12.37 2.08 -10.31
C MET A 105 -12.55 2.50 -8.83
N PRO A 106 -13.10 1.63 -7.96
CA PRO A 106 -13.39 1.98 -6.56
C PRO A 106 -12.19 2.54 -5.76
N GLN A 107 -10.97 2.06 -6.02
CA GLN A 107 -9.77 2.53 -5.33
C GLN A 107 -9.44 4.00 -5.61
N THR A 108 -9.70 4.48 -6.84
CA THR A 108 -9.46 5.88 -7.21
C THR A 108 -10.43 6.84 -6.55
N ARG A 109 -11.61 6.36 -6.14
CA ARG A 109 -12.65 7.17 -5.48
C ARG A 109 -12.12 7.89 -4.23
N PHE A 110 -11.37 7.18 -3.37
CA PHE A 110 -10.79 7.76 -2.15
C PHE A 110 -9.82 8.90 -2.45
N VAL A 111 -8.84 8.68 -3.34
CA VAL A 111 -7.82 9.68 -3.67
C VAL A 111 -8.45 10.88 -4.36
N LEU A 112 -9.39 10.63 -5.29
CA LEU A 112 -10.14 11.68 -5.98
C LEU A 112 -10.98 12.51 -5.00
N GLN A 113 -11.70 11.87 -4.06
CA GLN A 113 -12.48 12.57 -3.05
C GLN A 113 -11.60 13.52 -2.22
N LYS A 114 -10.44 13.06 -1.78
CA LYS A 114 -9.49 13.91 -1.03
C LYS A 114 -8.99 15.08 -1.88
N ALA A 115 -8.64 14.82 -3.14
CA ALA A 115 -8.22 15.87 -4.08
C ALA A 115 -9.32 16.95 -4.28
N LEU A 116 -10.57 16.52 -4.47
CA LEU A 116 -11.71 17.44 -4.62
C LEU A 116 -11.98 18.24 -3.34
N GLN A 117 -11.91 17.61 -2.16
CA GLN A 117 -12.11 18.27 -0.86
C GLN A 117 -11.13 19.39 -0.57
N ILE A 118 -9.86 19.23 -0.97
CA ILE A 118 -8.82 20.29 -0.82
C ILE A 118 -8.84 21.30 -1.97
N GLY A 119 -9.80 21.18 -2.91
CA GLY A 119 -10.03 22.15 -3.98
C GLY A 119 -9.12 22.02 -5.20
N LEU A 120 -8.51 20.85 -5.43
CA LEU A 120 -7.71 20.64 -6.64
C LEU A 120 -8.58 20.69 -7.91
N LYS A 121 -8.04 21.30 -8.97
CA LYS A 121 -8.68 21.29 -10.30
C LYS A 121 -8.33 20.00 -11.04
N PRO A 122 -9.32 19.21 -11.48
CA PRO A 122 -9.09 17.95 -12.17
C PRO A 122 -8.93 18.15 -13.68
N ILE A 123 -8.04 17.35 -14.28
CA ILE A 123 -8.00 17.03 -15.71
C ILE A 123 -8.26 15.53 -15.83
N VAL A 124 -9.19 15.12 -16.65
CA VAL A 124 -9.46 13.70 -16.89
C VAL A 124 -8.69 13.22 -18.10
N VAL A 125 -7.95 12.12 -17.95
CA VAL A 125 -7.24 11.46 -19.05
C VAL A 125 -7.81 10.07 -19.25
N VAL A 126 -8.49 9.86 -20.38
CA VAL A 126 -9.03 8.55 -20.79
C VAL A 126 -7.98 7.85 -21.64
N ASN A 127 -7.26 6.91 -21.01
CA ASN A 127 -6.13 6.21 -21.60
C ASN A 127 -6.53 4.88 -22.22
N LYS A 128 -5.66 4.33 -23.06
CA LYS A 128 -5.81 3.04 -23.73
C LYS A 128 -6.99 2.99 -24.72
N VAL A 129 -7.29 4.10 -25.38
CA VAL A 129 -8.31 4.15 -26.45
C VAL A 129 -7.91 3.35 -27.69
N ASP A 130 -6.67 2.83 -27.73
CA ASP A 130 -6.17 1.89 -28.75
C ASP A 130 -6.71 0.45 -28.58
N LYS A 131 -7.34 0.14 -27.45
CA LYS A 131 -7.98 -1.16 -27.25
C LYS A 131 -9.26 -1.30 -28.10
N PRO A 132 -9.50 -2.47 -28.74
CA PRO A 132 -10.65 -2.66 -29.63
C PRO A 132 -12.02 -2.54 -28.92
N ASN A 133 -12.07 -2.76 -27.61
CA ASN A 133 -13.30 -2.71 -26.82
C ASN A 133 -13.40 -1.43 -25.98
N CYS A 134 -12.67 -0.37 -26.34
CA CYS A 134 -12.74 0.89 -25.61
C CYS A 134 -14.12 1.55 -25.78
N ARG A 135 -14.58 2.21 -24.71
CA ARG A 135 -15.85 2.95 -24.63
C ARG A 135 -15.66 4.34 -24.00
N PRO A 136 -14.88 5.21 -24.65
CA PRO A 136 -14.45 6.47 -24.03
C PRO A 136 -15.62 7.41 -23.66
N GLU A 137 -16.69 7.42 -24.43
CA GLU A 137 -17.88 8.25 -24.19
C GLU A 137 -18.63 7.79 -22.92
N GLU A 138 -18.81 6.48 -22.74
CA GLU A 138 -19.41 5.92 -21.52
C GLU A 138 -18.52 6.17 -20.29
N VAL A 139 -17.19 6.02 -20.45
CA VAL A 139 -16.24 6.29 -19.38
C VAL A 139 -16.28 7.76 -18.96
N TYR A 140 -16.47 8.69 -19.88
CA TYR A 140 -16.69 10.09 -19.55
C TYR A 140 -17.91 10.27 -18.63
N GLU A 141 -19.06 9.69 -19.00
CA GLU A 141 -20.27 9.75 -18.20
C GLU A 141 -20.07 9.12 -16.80
N MET A 142 -19.36 7.99 -16.73
CA MET A 142 -19.03 7.34 -15.46
C MET A 142 -18.16 8.23 -14.55
N VAL A 143 -17.17 8.93 -15.11
CA VAL A 143 -16.31 9.87 -14.37
C VAL A 143 -17.12 11.07 -13.90
N PHE A 144 -17.99 11.61 -14.76
CA PHE A 144 -18.86 12.74 -14.38
C PHE A 144 -19.79 12.36 -13.23
N ALA A 145 -20.46 11.20 -13.32
CA ALA A 145 -21.30 10.67 -12.25
C ALA A 145 -20.53 10.45 -10.95
N LEU A 146 -19.29 9.91 -11.04
CA LEU A 146 -18.42 9.75 -9.89
C LEU A 146 -18.09 11.10 -9.22
N MET A 147 -17.66 12.10 -9.98
CA MET A 147 -17.34 13.43 -9.43
C MET A 147 -18.56 14.09 -8.79
N PHE A 148 -19.73 13.96 -9.42
CA PHE A 148 -20.99 14.44 -8.87
C PHE A 148 -21.33 13.76 -7.54
N SER A 149 -21.18 12.44 -7.46
CA SER A 149 -21.39 11.66 -6.22
C SER A 149 -20.42 12.03 -5.10
N LEU A 150 -19.25 12.57 -5.43
CA LEU A 150 -18.23 13.05 -4.48
C LEU A 150 -18.41 14.52 -4.08
N ASN A 151 -19.53 15.14 -4.45
CA ASN A 151 -19.85 16.55 -4.21
C ASN A 151 -18.79 17.52 -4.80
N ALA A 152 -18.30 17.24 -6.00
CA ALA A 152 -17.44 18.15 -6.72
C ALA A 152 -18.16 19.51 -6.95
N THR A 153 -17.41 20.61 -6.86
CA THR A 153 -17.93 21.95 -7.14
C THR A 153 -18.21 22.13 -8.63
N GLU A 154 -19.03 23.13 -9.02
CA GLU A 154 -19.28 23.46 -10.41
C GLU A 154 -17.99 23.68 -11.21
N ASP A 155 -17.02 24.37 -10.62
CA ASP A 155 -15.68 24.59 -11.18
C ASP A 155 -14.87 23.29 -11.38
N GLN A 156 -15.14 22.27 -10.60
CA GLN A 156 -14.49 20.95 -10.70
C GLN A 156 -15.23 20.02 -11.66
N LEU A 157 -16.52 20.22 -11.84
CA LEU A 157 -17.33 19.48 -12.84
C LEU A 157 -17.11 19.98 -14.28
N ASP A 158 -16.61 21.21 -14.47
CA ASP A 158 -16.17 21.75 -15.76
C ASP A 158 -14.71 21.33 -16.04
N PHE A 159 -14.45 20.04 -16.03
CA PHE A 159 -13.12 19.49 -16.25
C PHE A 159 -12.83 19.21 -17.72
N PRO A 160 -11.61 19.52 -18.22
CA PRO A 160 -11.18 19.12 -19.55
C PRO A 160 -10.93 17.61 -19.61
N VAL A 161 -11.23 16.99 -20.76
CA VAL A 161 -10.96 15.59 -21.02
C VAL A 161 -9.95 15.45 -22.14
N ILE A 162 -8.93 14.65 -21.92
CA ILE A 162 -7.91 14.30 -22.90
C ILE A 162 -7.97 12.79 -23.12
N TYR A 163 -8.03 12.37 -24.35
CA TYR A 163 -8.07 10.99 -24.76
C TYR A 163 -6.74 10.55 -25.38
N GLY A 164 -6.38 9.28 -25.22
CA GLY A 164 -5.20 8.79 -25.94
C GLY A 164 -4.70 7.43 -25.52
N SER A 165 -3.49 7.13 -25.98
CA SER A 165 -2.72 5.94 -25.62
C SER A 165 -1.32 6.34 -25.17
N ALA A 166 -1.06 6.28 -23.87
CA ALA A 166 0.27 6.52 -23.34
C ALA A 166 1.30 5.53 -23.93
N LYS A 167 0.91 4.28 -24.16
CA LYS A 167 1.74 3.27 -24.80
C LYS A 167 2.19 3.70 -26.19
N ASN A 168 1.26 4.20 -26.99
CA ASN A 168 1.50 4.63 -28.37
C ASN A 168 1.94 6.11 -28.48
N ASN A 169 2.23 6.76 -27.33
CA ASN A 169 2.78 8.11 -27.22
C ASN A 169 1.93 9.18 -27.91
N TRP A 170 0.60 9.16 -27.73
CA TRP A 170 -0.26 10.21 -28.22
C TRP A 170 -1.41 10.53 -27.26
N MET A 171 -1.80 11.81 -27.22
CA MET A 171 -2.93 12.36 -26.50
C MET A 171 -3.62 13.43 -27.33
N GLY A 172 -4.94 13.62 -27.17
CA GLY A 172 -5.71 14.61 -27.91
C GLY A 172 -7.09 14.84 -27.32
N GLU A 173 -7.80 15.85 -27.80
CA GLU A 173 -9.18 16.16 -27.40
C GLU A 173 -10.20 15.22 -28.06
N ASP A 174 -9.84 14.56 -29.16
CA ASP A 174 -10.68 13.60 -29.87
C ASP A 174 -10.01 12.22 -29.90
N TRP A 175 -10.69 11.22 -29.35
CA TRP A 175 -10.16 9.86 -29.24
C TRP A 175 -10.07 9.12 -30.59
N LYS A 176 -10.78 9.62 -31.63
CA LYS A 176 -10.77 9.04 -32.99
C LYS A 176 -9.61 9.53 -33.84
N THR A 177 -8.96 10.60 -33.42
CA THR A 177 -7.92 11.28 -34.22
C THR A 177 -6.55 11.28 -33.46
N PRO A 178 -5.71 10.24 -33.66
CA PRO A 178 -4.39 10.19 -33.05
C PRO A 178 -3.50 11.37 -33.45
N THR A 179 -2.92 12.06 -32.49
CA THR A 179 -2.05 13.23 -32.71
C THR A 179 -0.58 12.87 -32.92
N GLY A 180 -0.16 11.65 -32.58
CA GLY A 180 1.22 11.20 -32.64
C GLY A 180 2.15 11.80 -31.56
N THR A 181 1.61 12.58 -30.64
CA THR A 181 2.37 13.25 -29.56
C THR A 181 1.55 13.35 -28.28
N ILE A 182 2.24 13.44 -27.13
CA ILE A 182 1.63 13.69 -25.82
C ILE A 182 1.44 15.19 -25.53
N THR A 183 1.91 16.05 -26.39
CA THR A 183 1.91 17.51 -26.24
C THR A 183 0.54 18.10 -25.86
N PRO A 184 -0.62 17.64 -26.42
CA PRO A 184 -1.92 18.17 -26.04
C PRO A 184 -2.25 18.02 -24.54
N LEU A 185 -1.74 16.99 -23.88
CA LEU A 185 -1.88 16.85 -22.42
C LEU A 185 -1.05 17.91 -21.68
N LEU A 186 0.18 18.16 -22.12
CA LEU A 186 1.03 19.19 -21.51
C LEU A 186 0.44 20.59 -21.71
N ASP A 187 -0.12 20.86 -22.88
CA ASP A 187 -0.83 22.11 -23.17
C ASP A 187 -2.07 22.28 -22.26
N ALA A 188 -2.83 21.19 -22.06
CA ALA A 188 -3.98 21.19 -21.16
C ALA A 188 -3.55 21.47 -19.71
N ILE A 189 -2.46 20.88 -19.24
CA ILE A 189 -1.92 21.15 -17.89
C ILE A 189 -1.58 22.64 -17.73
N VAL A 190 -0.86 23.21 -18.68
CA VAL A 190 -0.48 24.63 -18.61
C VAL A 190 -1.71 25.55 -18.67
N LYS A 191 -2.73 25.18 -19.46
CA LYS A 191 -3.94 25.98 -19.67
C LYS A 191 -4.93 25.91 -18.50
N TYR A 192 -5.19 24.72 -17.97
CA TYR A 192 -6.31 24.48 -17.04
C TYR A 192 -5.87 24.39 -15.56
N ILE A 193 -4.64 23.94 -15.27
CA ILE A 193 -4.17 23.91 -13.88
C ILE A 193 -3.70 25.32 -13.49
N PRO A 194 -4.20 25.89 -12.38
CA PRO A 194 -3.77 27.19 -11.92
C PRO A 194 -2.30 27.21 -11.53
N ALA A 195 -1.64 28.33 -11.77
CA ALA A 195 -0.33 28.57 -11.18
C ALA A 195 -0.45 28.66 -9.64
N PRO A 196 0.54 28.20 -8.88
CA PRO A 196 0.53 28.32 -7.43
C PRO A 196 0.47 29.79 -7.01
N LYS A 197 -0.31 30.07 -5.96
CA LYS A 197 -0.35 31.42 -5.38
C LYS A 197 1.04 31.74 -4.83
N GLN A 198 1.64 32.80 -5.34
CA GLN A 198 2.91 33.31 -4.83
C GLN A 198 2.63 34.30 -3.69
N LEU A 199 3.02 33.90 -2.48
CA LEU A 199 2.82 34.71 -1.29
C LEU A 199 4.17 35.31 -0.87
N GLU A 200 4.24 36.64 -0.83
CA GLU A 200 5.40 37.36 -0.30
C GLU A 200 5.36 37.39 1.23
N GLY A 201 6.53 37.48 1.86
CA GLY A 201 6.67 37.56 3.32
C GLY A 201 7.75 36.65 3.88
N THR A 202 7.66 36.37 5.17
CA THR A 202 8.59 35.48 5.88
C THR A 202 8.50 34.04 5.35
N PRO A 203 9.63 33.33 5.25
CA PRO A 203 9.66 31.99 4.68
C PRO A 203 8.83 31.01 5.49
N GLN A 204 8.09 30.16 4.75
CA GLN A 204 7.22 29.18 5.35
C GLN A 204 7.11 27.95 4.43
N MET A 205 7.46 26.77 4.93
CA MET A 205 7.40 25.51 4.20
C MET A 205 6.94 24.39 5.12
N LEU A 206 5.87 23.69 4.75
CA LEU A 206 5.44 22.48 5.44
C LEU A 206 6.23 21.28 4.92
N ILE A 207 6.81 20.50 5.81
CA ILE A 207 7.51 19.25 5.47
C ILE A 207 6.47 18.16 5.25
N THR A 208 6.29 17.73 4.00
CA THR A 208 5.27 16.77 3.58
C THR A 208 5.82 15.38 3.34
N SER A 209 7.11 15.30 2.99
CA SER A 209 7.79 14.05 2.71
C SER A 209 9.22 14.07 3.21
N LEU A 210 9.77 12.88 3.44
CA LEU A 210 11.15 12.71 3.84
C LEU A 210 11.85 11.82 2.82
N ASP A 211 13.03 12.25 2.39
CA ASP A 211 13.93 11.44 1.60
C ASP A 211 15.24 11.22 2.38
N TYR A 212 16.02 10.23 1.97
CA TYR A 212 17.27 9.89 2.63
C TYR A 212 18.37 9.63 1.61
N SER A 213 19.52 10.23 1.86
CA SER A 213 20.73 9.92 1.13
C SER A 213 21.79 9.40 2.10
N SER A 214 22.51 8.35 1.71
CA SER A 214 23.63 7.82 2.50
C SER A 214 24.75 8.85 2.73
N TYR A 215 24.80 9.89 1.89
CA TYR A 215 25.82 10.92 1.92
C TYR A 215 25.40 12.16 2.73
N THR A 216 24.16 12.63 2.54
CA THR A 216 23.66 13.87 3.16
C THR A 216 22.73 13.64 4.34
N GLY A 217 22.35 12.39 4.61
CA GLY A 217 21.40 12.04 5.66
C GLY A 217 19.94 12.32 5.27
N ARG A 218 19.14 12.77 6.24
CA ARG A 218 17.71 13.08 6.06
C ARG A 218 17.51 14.35 5.26
N ILE A 219 16.55 14.34 4.36
CA ILE A 219 16.21 15.40 3.44
C ILE A 219 14.74 15.74 3.61
N ALA A 220 14.43 16.99 3.97
CA ALA A 220 13.07 17.46 4.10
C ALA A 220 12.53 17.89 2.74
N VAL A 221 11.40 17.34 2.31
CA VAL A 221 10.73 17.67 1.05
C VAL A 221 9.39 18.33 1.35
N GLY A 222 9.08 19.40 0.63
CA GLY A 222 7.82 20.11 0.76
C GLY A 222 7.67 21.24 -0.25
N ARG A 223 6.50 21.86 -0.23
CA ARG A 223 6.20 23.05 -1.03
C ARG A 223 6.48 24.31 -0.20
N VAL A 224 7.15 25.27 -0.79
CA VAL A 224 7.31 26.59 -0.18
C VAL A 224 5.96 27.31 -0.25
N HIS A 225 5.35 27.52 0.91
CA HIS A 225 4.03 28.15 1.00
C HIS A 225 4.12 29.66 0.84
N ARG A 226 5.09 30.29 1.51
CA ARG A 226 5.30 31.75 1.50
C ARG A 226 6.79 32.07 1.51
N GLY A 227 7.15 33.21 0.94
CA GLY A 227 8.51 33.75 0.94
C GLY A 227 9.48 32.94 0.10
N THR A 228 10.75 32.99 0.48
CA THR A 228 11.85 32.33 -0.25
C THR A 228 12.79 31.66 0.73
N LEU A 229 13.15 30.41 0.46
CA LEU A 229 14.18 29.66 1.17
C LEU A 229 15.52 29.81 0.43
N ILE A 230 16.57 30.09 1.17
CA ILE A 230 17.90 30.40 0.62
C ILE A 230 18.95 29.47 1.25
N GLU A 231 19.95 29.06 0.48
CA GLU A 231 21.09 28.31 0.98
C GLU A 231 21.81 29.09 2.11
N GLY A 232 22.13 28.41 3.20
CA GLY A 232 22.80 29.01 4.35
C GLY A 232 21.89 29.82 5.29
N MET A 233 20.58 29.89 5.03
CA MET A 233 19.61 30.64 5.81
C MET A 233 19.43 30.04 7.21
N ASN A 234 19.38 30.89 8.24
CA ASN A 234 18.94 30.50 9.56
C ASN A 234 17.40 30.42 9.59
N ILE A 235 16.87 29.40 10.19
CA ILE A 235 15.43 29.12 10.26
C ILE A 235 15.01 28.65 11.65
N THR A 236 13.73 28.71 11.94
CA THR A 236 13.12 28.03 13.07
C THR A 236 12.27 26.88 12.55
N LEU A 237 12.55 25.68 13.05
CA LEU A 237 11.71 24.50 12.85
C LEU A 237 10.61 24.52 13.90
N ALA A 238 9.37 24.72 13.49
CA ALA A 238 8.20 24.61 14.35
C ALA A 238 7.67 23.18 14.28
N LYS A 239 7.76 22.45 15.38
CA LYS A 239 7.30 21.08 15.49
C LYS A 239 5.78 21.01 15.72
N ARG A 240 5.20 19.86 15.42
CA ARG A 240 3.74 19.62 15.59
C ARG A 240 3.27 19.74 17.04
N ASP A 241 4.15 19.50 18.00
CA ASP A 241 3.88 19.67 19.43
C ASP A 241 3.99 21.11 19.93
N GLY A 242 4.29 22.06 19.02
CA GLY A 242 4.50 23.46 19.33
C GLY A 242 5.94 23.81 19.74
N THR A 243 6.84 22.84 19.82
CA THR A 243 8.27 23.09 20.13
C THR A 243 8.94 23.82 18.98
N LEU A 244 9.72 24.87 19.30
CA LEU A 244 10.48 25.66 18.35
C LEU A 244 11.97 25.32 18.45
N VAL A 245 12.57 24.87 17.36
CA VAL A 245 13.98 24.49 17.29
C VAL A 245 14.70 25.36 16.27
N LYS A 246 15.71 26.10 16.70
CA LYS A 246 16.56 26.90 15.80
C LYS A 246 17.48 26.00 15.00
N SER A 247 17.54 26.20 13.68
CA SER A 247 18.33 25.40 12.76
C SER A 247 18.86 26.24 11.60
N LYS A 248 19.62 25.60 10.72
CA LYS A 248 20.19 26.26 9.54
C LYS A 248 20.05 25.36 8.32
N ILE A 249 19.63 25.93 7.21
CA ILE A 249 19.61 25.24 5.91
C ILE A 249 21.06 25.17 5.40
N LYS A 250 21.53 23.96 5.09
CA LYS A 250 22.86 23.80 4.45
C LYS A 250 22.75 23.93 2.94
N GLU A 251 21.79 23.25 2.33
CA GLU A 251 21.57 23.28 0.90
C GLU A 251 20.08 23.28 0.56
N VAL A 252 19.75 23.95 -0.55
CA VAL A 252 18.42 23.96 -1.16
C VAL A 252 18.50 23.29 -2.51
N HIS A 253 17.60 22.34 -2.77
CA HIS A 253 17.51 21.62 -4.03
C HIS A 253 16.13 21.76 -4.63
N THR A 254 16.06 21.88 -5.95
CA THR A 254 14.82 21.75 -6.74
C THR A 254 14.80 20.44 -7.49
N PHE A 255 13.63 19.96 -7.90
CA PHE A 255 13.51 18.75 -8.71
C PHE A 255 13.76 19.04 -10.18
N GLU A 256 14.49 18.15 -10.87
CA GLU A 256 14.76 18.19 -12.31
C GLU A 256 14.77 16.73 -12.82
N GLY A 257 13.78 16.34 -13.62
CA GLY A 257 13.50 14.94 -13.91
C GLY A 257 13.19 14.15 -12.64
N LEU A 258 13.78 13.00 -12.51
CA LEU A 258 13.75 12.16 -11.29
C LEU A 258 14.82 12.56 -10.27
N GLY A 259 15.73 13.47 -10.66
CA GLY A 259 16.83 13.91 -9.82
C GLY A 259 16.55 15.22 -9.09
N ARG A 260 17.58 15.68 -8.40
CA ARG A 260 17.56 16.94 -7.69
C ARG A 260 18.76 17.78 -8.11
N LYS A 261 18.53 19.07 -8.24
CA LYS A 261 19.57 20.06 -8.58
C LYS A 261 19.71 21.07 -7.47
N LYS A 262 20.92 21.27 -7.00
CA LYS A 262 21.25 22.31 -6.04
C LYS A 262 20.99 23.69 -6.66
N VAL A 263 20.33 24.54 -5.90
CA VAL A 263 20.02 25.94 -6.28
C VAL A 263 20.30 26.86 -5.10
N GLU A 264 20.52 28.15 -5.39
CA GLU A 264 20.77 29.15 -4.35
C GLU A 264 19.51 29.47 -3.54
N SER A 265 18.35 29.46 -4.20
CA SER A 265 17.07 29.77 -3.56
C SER A 265 15.87 29.11 -4.25
N VAL A 266 14.79 28.93 -3.50
CA VAL A 266 13.48 28.48 -4.00
C VAL A 266 12.40 29.40 -3.41
N SER A 267 11.52 29.90 -4.28
CA SER A 267 10.45 30.83 -3.90
C SER A 267 9.11 30.11 -3.68
N SER A 268 8.17 30.84 -3.08
CA SER A 268 6.79 30.40 -2.86
C SER A 268 6.17 29.78 -4.11
N GLY A 269 5.48 28.67 -3.91
CA GLY A 269 4.79 27.89 -4.94
C GLY A 269 5.58 26.71 -5.50
N ASP A 270 6.91 26.68 -5.40
CA ASP A 270 7.71 25.56 -5.89
C ASP A 270 7.91 24.46 -4.82
N ILE A 271 8.18 23.25 -5.29
CA ILE A 271 8.50 22.08 -4.46
C ILE A 271 10.01 21.95 -4.37
N CYS A 272 10.52 21.84 -3.15
CA CYS A 272 11.95 21.76 -2.92
C CYS A 272 12.33 20.69 -1.89
N ALA A 273 13.63 20.38 -1.88
CA ALA A 273 14.26 19.48 -0.93
C ALA A 273 15.33 20.26 -0.14
N ILE A 274 15.23 20.22 1.17
CA ILE A 274 16.09 20.94 2.11
C ILE A 274 17.01 19.97 2.83
N ILE A 275 18.30 20.27 2.83
CA ILE A 275 19.35 19.48 3.46
C ILE A 275 19.98 20.26 4.61
N GLY A 276 20.30 19.54 5.69
CA GLY A 276 21.06 20.07 6.83
C GLY A 276 20.22 20.55 8.00
N VAL A 277 18.90 20.49 7.91
CA VAL A 277 18.01 20.63 9.07
C VAL A 277 18.00 19.31 9.82
N GLU A 278 18.21 19.32 11.12
CA GLU A 278 18.25 18.13 11.96
C GLU A 278 16.99 18.01 12.82
N GLY A 279 16.62 16.77 13.17
CA GLY A 279 15.53 16.50 14.11
C GLY A 279 14.13 16.87 13.61
N PHE A 280 13.95 17.13 12.31
CA PHE A 280 12.62 17.38 11.75
C PHE A 280 11.83 16.09 11.58
N GLU A 281 10.52 16.24 11.61
CA GLU A 281 9.55 15.20 11.28
C GLU A 281 8.61 15.69 10.16
N ILE A 282 7.94 14.74 9.51
CA ILE A 282 6.91 15.10 8.54
C ILE A 282 5.75 15.79 9.28
N GLY A 283 5.26 16.92 8.74
CA GLY A 283 4.25 17.76 9.38
C GLY A 283 4.82 18.92 10.19
N ASP A 284 6.14 18.99 10.39
CA ASP A 284 6.80 20.16 10.94
C ASP A 284 6.85 21.29 9.90
N THR A 285 6.94 22.54 10.36
CA THR A 285 7.04 23.69 9.46
C THR A 285 8.41 24.35 9.59
N ILE A 286 9.08 24.56 8.47
CA ILE A 286 10.23 25.46 8.38
C ILE A 286 9.69 26.89 8.32
N CYS A 287 10.08 27.72 9.30
CA CYS A 287 9.61 29.08 9.48
C CYS A 287 10.78 30.09 9.51
N ASP A 288 10.40 31.35 9.48
CA ASP A 288 11.33 32.46 9.76
C ASP A 288 12.04 32.26 11.11
N PHE A 289 13.28 32.75 11.17
CA PHE A 289 14.14 32.57 12.35
C PHE A 289 13.66 33.35 13.58
N GLU A 290 13.16 34.57 13.37
CA GLU A 290 12.73 35.45 14.46
C GLU A 290 11.24 35.40 14.74
N ASN A 291 10.43 35.27 13.67
CA ASN A 291 8.97 35.26 13.75
C ASN A 291 8.41 33.94 13.18
N PRO A 292 8.51 32.85 13.92
CA PRO A 292 8.02 31.55 13.45
C PRO A 292 6.49 31.52 13.38
N GLU A 293 5.95 31.24 12.20
CA GLU A 293 4.51 31.07 11.95
C GLU A 293 4.28 29.66 11.38
N PRO A 294 3.94 28.67 12.23
CA PRO A 294 3.70 27.31 11.76
C PRO A 294 2.43 27.20 10.92
N LEU A 295 2.48 26.36 9.89
CA LEU A 295 1.30 25.96 9.14
C LEU A 295 0.48 24.96 9.96
N PRO A 296 -0.86 24.89 9.74
CA PRO A 296 -1.67 23.86 10.36
C PRO A 296 -1.10 22.47 10.05
N PRO A 297 -0.95 21.59 11.06
CA PRO A 297 -0.45 20.25 10.82
C PRO A 297 -1.45 19.47 9.94
N ILE A 298 -0.94 18.65 9.04
CA ILE A 298 -1.78 17.75 8.25
C ILE A 298 -2.35 16.70 9.19
N ALA A 299 -3.67 16.57 9.22
CA ALA A 299 -4.34 15.51 9.97
C ALA A 299 -3.93 14.16 9.36
N ILE A 300 -3.37 13.30 10.18
CA ILE A 300 -3.02 11.94 9.80
C ILE A 300 -3.95 11.01 10.55
N ASP A 301 -4.69 10.18 9.82
CA ASP A 301 -5.53 9.19 10.45
C ASP A 301 -4.71 8.25 11.32
N GLU A 302 -5.24 7.90 12.46
CA GLU A 302 -4.59 6.99 13.39
C GLU A 302 -4.56 5.54 12.86
N PRO A 303 -3.60 4.72 13.29
CA PRO A 303 -3.59 3.31 12.98
C PRO A 303 -4.86 2.60 13.45
N THR A 304 -5.41 1.74 12.62
CA THR A 304 -6.60 0.93 12.93
C THR A 304 -6.27 -0.53 13.22
N MET A 305 -5.08 -0.98 12.83
CA MET A 305 -4.62 -2.36 13.00
C MET A 305 -3.28 -2.42 13.71
N SER A 306 -3.04 -3.53 14.40
CA SER A 306 -1.77 -3.85 15.04
C SER A 306 -1.38 -5.30 14.81
N MET A 307 -0.08 -5.57 14.81
CA MET A 307 0.50 -6.91 14.77
C MET A 307 1.61 -7.04 15.80
N LEU A 308 1.74 -8.23 16.35
CA LEU A 308 2.89 -8.60 17.15
C LEU A 308 4.07 -8.96 16.24
N PHE A 309 5.20 -8.26 16.39
CA PHE A 309 6.48 -8.63 15.80
C PHE A 309 7.36 -9.22 16.89
N THR A 310 8.04 -10.31 16.60
CA THR A 310 8.93 -10.97 17.56
C THR A 310 10.16 -11.54 16.85
N ILE A 311 11.21 -11.77 17.63
CA ILE A 311 12.38 -12.50 17.13
C ILE A 311 11.96 -13.92 16.73
N ASN A 312 12.61 -14.48 15.71
CA ASN A 312 12.43 -15.87 15.36
C ASN A 312 13.07 -16.78 16.44
N ASP A 313 12.30 -17.67 17.01
CA ASP A 313 12.75 -18.69 17.97
C ASP A 313 12.49 -20.11 17.47
N SER A 314 12.29 -20.27 16.16
CA SER A 314 12.07 -21.56 15.53
C SER A 314 13.36 -22.42 15.52
N PRO A 315 13.26 -23.75 15.33
CA PRO A 315 14.42 -24.61 15.13
C PRO A 315 15.29 -24.25 13.92
N PHE A 316 14.78 -23.39 13.03
CA PHE A 316 15.51 -22.90 11.85
C PHE A 316 16.07 -21.48 12.02
N PHE A 317 16.01 -20.93 13.23
CA PHE A 317 16.58 -19.63 13.56
C PHE A 317 18.01 -19.46 13.04
N GLY A 318 18.25 -18.34 12.35
CA GLY A 318 19.56 -17.95 11.85
C GLY A 318 20.10 -18.76 10.67
N LYS A 319 19.32 -19.70 10.11
CA LYS A 319 19.76 -20.45 8.92
C LYS A 319 19.75 -19.61 7.65
N GLU A 320 18.85 -18.63 7.55
CA GLU A 320 18.60 -17.89 6.31
C GLU A 320 18.79 -16.37 6.49
N GLY A 321 18.47 -15.83 7.66
CA GLY A 321 18.54 -14.41 7.94
C GLY A 321 19.93 -13.93 8.35
N LYS A 322 20.30 -12.71 7.92
CA LYS A 322 21.51 -12.01 8.36
C LYS A 322 21.27 -11.21 9.64
N TYR A 323 20.09 -10.63 9.79
CA TYR A 323 19.70 -9.78 10.90
C TYR A 323 18.62 -10.47 11.73
N VAL A 324 19.02 -11.15 12.80
CA VAL A 324 18.14 -12.06 13.55
C VAL A 324 17.97 -11.66 15.03
N THR A 325 18.73 -10.67 15.52
CA THR A 325 18.69 -10.28 16.94
C THR A 325 17.61 -9.23 17.22
N SER A 326 17.16 -9.15 18.47
CA SER A 326 16.20 -8.14 18.92
C SER A 326 16.68 -6.70 18.63
N ARG A 327 17.99 -6.45 18.78
CA ARG A 327 18.58 -5.15 18.47
C ARG A 327 18.44 -4.79 16.98
N HIS A 328 18.75 -5.73 16.10
CA HIS A 328 18.63 -5.49 14.65
C HIS A 328 17.20 -5.13 14.25
N ILE A 329 16.21 -5.89 14.76
CA ILE A 329 14.80 -5.65 14.47
C ILE A 329 14.35 -4.31 15.05
N HIS A 330 14.73 -4.01 16.31
CA HIS A 330 14.42 -2.75 16.95
C HIS A 330 14.95 -1.55 16.16
N ASP A 331 16.25 -1.56 15.85
CA ASP A 331 16.89 -0.45 15.13
C ASP A 331 16.26 -0.25 13.74
N ARG A 332 15.84 -1.34 13.07
CA ARG A 332 15.16 -1.26 11.79
C ARG A 332 13.75 -0.67 11.92
N LEU A 333 12.99 -1.08 12.94
CA LEU A 333 11.65 -0.53 13.20
C LEU A 333 11.72 0.97 13.56
N MET A 334 12.72 1.39 14.34
CA MET A 334 12.92 2.81 14.65
C MET A 334 13.23 3.62 13.39
N LYS A 335 14.07 3.11 12.49
CA LYS A 335 14.32 3.77 11.19
C LYS A 335 13.06 3.88 10.32
N GLU A 336 12.14 2.92 10.44
CA GLU A 336 10.87 2.99 9.71
C GLU A 336 9.98 4.11 10.25
N LEU A 337 9.92 4.31 11.57
CA LEU A 337 9.18 5.42 12.19
C LEU A 337 9.64 6.79 11.70
N ASP A 338 10.93 6.93 11.36
CA ASP A 338 11.45 8.16 10.80
C ASP A 338 10.81 8.52 9.43
N LYS A 339 10.40 7.50 8.67
CA LYS A 339 9.88 7.66 7.30
C LYS A 339 8.35 7.55 7.23
N ASN A 340 7.74 6.86 8.18
CA ASN A 340 6.33 6.47 8.12
C ASN A 340 5.55 6.95 9.34
N LEU A 341 4.86 8.07 9.20
CA LEU A 341 4.07 8.68 10.28
C LEU A 341 2.80 7.90 10.66
N ALA A 342 2.30 7.07 9.75
CA ALA A 342 1.13 6.25 10.01
C ALA A 342 1.47 4.98 10.80
N LEU A 343 2.76 4.73 11.03
CA LEU A 343 3.25 3.60 11.81
C LEU A 343 3.41 3.99 13.29
N ARG A 344 3.12 3.07 14.19
CA ARG A 344 3.45 3.17 15.61
C ARG A 344 4.13 1.88 16.05
N VAL A 345 5.20 2.01 16.81
CA VAL A 345 5.92 0.86 17.36
C VAL A 345 6.01 1.03 18.87
N ARG A 346 5.57 0.02 19.59
CA ARG A 346 5.63 -0.02 21.05
C ARG A 346 6.27 -1.33 21.49
N LYS A 347 7.31 -1.25 22.31
CA LYS A 347 7.92 -2.43 22.94
C LYS A 347 6.95 -2.97 23.99
N THR A 348 6.82 -4.28 24.08
CA THR A 348 6.02 -4.94 25.11
C THR A 348 6.75 -4.85 26.45
N GLU A 349 6.08 -4.41 27.52
CA GLU A 349 6.71 -4.07 28.82
C GLU A 349 7.36 -5.27 29.53
N ASN A 350 6.86 -6.48 29.31
CA ASN A 350 7.27 -7.66 30.07
C ASN A 350 8.09 -8.69 29.27
N GLU A 351 8.38 -8.47 27.99
CA GLU A 351 9.04 -9.45 27.14
C GLU A 351 10.04 -8.79 26.18
N ASP A 352 11.32 -9.11 26.35
CA ASP A 352 12.35 -8.66 25.42
C ASP A 352 12.19 -9.34 24.04
N GLY A 353 12.36 -8.56 22.97
CA GLY A 353 12.28 -9.06 21.60
C GLY A 353 10.87 -9.16 21.04
N LYS A 354 9.88 -8.47 21.65
CA LYS A 354 8.52 -8.34 21.15
C LYS A 354 8.10 -6.89 21.01
N TRP A 355 7.45 -6.57 19.89
CA TRP A 355 6.94 -5.24 19.55
C TRP A 355 5.52 -5.32 19.04
N ILE A 356 4.69 -4.40 19.46
CA ILE A 356 3.38 -4.15 18.86
C ILE A 356 3.60 -3.08 17.80
N VAL A 357 3.43 -3.45 16.54
CA VAL A 357 3.54 -2.57 15.38
C VAL A 357 2.14 -2.28 14.87
N SER A 358 1.76 -1.01 14.88
CA SER A 358 0.43 -0.57 14.48
C SER A 358 0.50 0.22 13.17
N GLY A 359 -0.42 -0.06 12.26
CA GLY A 359 -0.52 0.55 10.94
C GLY A 359 -1.98 0.71 10.50
N ARG A 360 -2.19 1.23 9.30
CA ARG A 360 -3.54 1.50 8.77
C ARG A 360 -4.28 0.24 8.31
N GLY A 361 -3.56 -0.75 7.81
CA GLY A 361 -4.16 -1.97 7.29
C GLY A 361 -3.13 -3.10 7.15
N VAL A 362 -3.61 -4.28 6.74
CA VAL A 362 -2.76 -5.47 6.57
C VAL A 362 -1.73 -5.24 5.47
N LEU A 363 -2.09 -4.59 4.36
CA LEU A 363 -1.16 -4.32 3.26
C LEU A 363 -0.02 -3.40 3.70
N HIS A 364 -0.31 -2.37 4.49
CA HIS A 364 0.72 -1.47 5.03
C HIS A 364 1.75 -2.21 5.88
N LEU A 365 1.29 -3.09 6.78
CA LEU A 365 2.18 -3.89 7.62
C LEU A 365 2.91 -5.00 6.84
N SER A 366 2.26 -5.61 5.85
CA SER A 366 2.89 -6.64 5.01
C SER A 366 4.00 -6.07 4.11
N VAL A 367 3.86 -4.86 3.62
CA VAL A 367 4.92 -4.15 2.88
C VAL A 367 6.15 -3.94 3.76
N LEU A 368 5.97 -3.53 5.02
CA LEU A 368 7.07 -3.41 5.98
C LEU A 368 7.76 -4.76 6.21
N ILE A 369 7.00 -5.82 6.46
CA ILE A 369 7.53 -7.17 6.69
C ILE A 369 8.31 -7.66 5.46
N GLU A 370 7.75 -7.49 4.26
CA GLU A 370 8.39 -7.93 3.01
C GLU A 370 9.66 -7.12 2.71
N THR A 371 9.67 -5.83 3.01
CA THR A 371 10.86 -4.98 2.90
C THR A 371 11.96 -5.47 3.84
N MET A 372 11.62 -5.72 5.11
CA MET A 372 12.57 -6.29 6.08
C MET A 372 13.10 -7.65 5.63
N ARG A 373 12.24 -8.52 5.12
CA ARG A 373 12.60 -9.83 4.56
C ARG A 373 13.67 -9.70 3.47
N ARG A 374 13.47 -8.79 2.50
CA ARG A 374 14.42 -8.56 1.39
C ARG A 374 15.72 -7.92 1.84
N GLU A 375 15.69 -7.11 2.88
CA GLU A 375 16.88 -6.56 3.52
C GLU A 375 17.70 -7.63 4.29
N GLY A 376 17.18 -8.84 4.44
CA GLY A 376 17.86 -9.97 5.09
C GLY A 376 17.51 -10.16 6.56
N TYR A 377 16.41 -9.58 7.04
CA TYR A 377 15.89 -9.81 8.38
C TYR A 377 15.13 -11.13 8.46
N GLU A 378 15.18 -11.71 9.66
CA GLU A 378 14.41 -12.89 10.04
C GLU A 378 13.60 -12.57 11.30
N LEU A 379 12.29 -12.75 11.23
CA LEU A 379 11.36 -12.41 12.31
C LEU A 379 10.12 -13.31 12.27
N GLN A 380 9.33 -13.24 13.32
CA GLN A 380 7.99 -13.84 13.35
C GLN A 380 6.95 -12.76 13.57
N VAL A 381 5.78 -12.97 13.04
CA VAL A 381 4.65 -12.04 13.17
C VAL A 381 3.38 -12.78 13.57
N GLY A 382 2.63 -12.16 14.46
CA GLY A 382 1.34 -12.67 14.90
C GLY A 382 0.19 -12.25 13.99
N GLN A 383 -1.01 -12.73 14.29
CA GLN A 383 -2.22 -12.39 13.57
C GLN A 383 -2.51 -10.88 13.64
N PRO A 384 -2.95 -10.25 12.54
CA PRO A 384 -3.45 -8.88 12.55
C PRO A 384 -4.65 -8.73 13.49
N GLN A 385 -4.62 -7.71 14.32
CA GLN A 385 -5.69 -7.38 15.27
C GLN A 385 -6.12 -5.93 15.07
N VAL A 386 -7.42 -5.66 15.14
CA VAL A 386 -7.94 -4.29 15.13
C VAL A 386 -7.71 -3.61 16.47
N ILE A 387 -7.51 -2.31 16.44
CA ILE A 387 -7.33 -1.49 17.63
C ILE A 387 -8.70 -1.03 18.11
N PHE A 388 -9.12 -1.53 19.28
CA PHE A 388 -10.33 -1.06 19.95
C PHE A 388 -10.07 0.23 20.69
N LYS A 389 -11.08 1.10 20.75
CA LYS A 389 -11.08 2.32 21.58
C LYS A 389 -12.27 2.29 22.54
N GLU A 390 -12.10 2.92 23.69
CA GLU A 390 -13.18 3.20 24.59
C GLU A 390 -13.63 4.66 24.36
N ILE A 391 -14.87 4.85 23.91
CA ILE A 391 -15.48 6.15 23.64
C ILE A 391 -16.72 6.23 24.51
N ASP A 392 -16.77 7.22 25.39
CA ASP A 392 -17.87 7.42 26.34
C ASP A 392 -18.22 6.17 27.19
N GLY A 393 -17.20 5.39 27.55
CA GLY A 393 -17.36 4.15 28.33
C GLY A 393 -17.84 2.95 27.50
N VAL A 394 -17.95 3.09 26.19
CA VAL A 394 -18.35 2.01 25.27
C VAL A 394 -17.15 1.52 24.48
N LYS A 395 -16.97 0.19 24.43
CA LYS A 395 -15.95 -0.42 23.57
C LYS A 395 -16.35 -0.25 22.10
N CYS A 396 -15.53 0.48 21.35
CA CYS A 396 -15.73 0.77 19.94
C CYS A 396 -14.66 0.09 19.08
N GLU A 397 -15.05 -0.27 17.86
CA GLU A 397 -14.19 -0.86 16.84
C GLU A 397 -14.18 0.01 15.59
N PRO A 398 -13.08 -0.04 14.79
CA PRO A 398 -13.01 0.68 13.53
C PRO A 398 -13.96 0.07 12.52
N ILE A 399 -14.75 0.95 11.88
CA ILE A 399 -15.65 0.61 10.77
C ILE A 399 -15.06 1.14 9.48
N GLU A 400 -15.15 0.34 8.44
CA GLU A 400 -14.72 0.70 7.10
C GLU A 400 -15.90 0.72 6.14
N GLU A 401 -15.84 1.65 5.22
CA GLU A 401 -16.67 1.66 4.03
C GLU A 401 -16.04 0.72 3.02
N LEU A 402 -16.74 -0.36 2.72
CA LEU A 402 -16.32 -1.39 1.77
C LEU A 402 -17.13 -1.27 0.49
N THR A 403 -16.47 -1.16 -0.65
CA THR A 403 -17.09 -1.20 -1.97
C THR A 403 -16.68 -2.49 -2.69
N ILE A 404 -17.65 -3.24 -3.18
CA ILE A 404 -17.44 -4.42 -4.02
C ILE A 404 -18.11 -4.18 -5.37
N SER A 405 -17.32 -4.25 -6.44
CA SER A 405 -17.81 -4.23 -7.81
C SER A 405 -17.73 -5.63 -8.40
N VAL A 406 -18.84 -6.17 -8.88
CA VAL A 406 -18.94 -7.56 -9.32
C VAL A 406 -20.02 -7.72 -10.40
N PRO A 407 -19.92 -8.70 -11.33
CA PRO A 407 -21.02 -9.08 -12.21
C PRO A 407 -22.28 -9.42 -11.43
N GLU A 408 -23.46 -9.11 -11.96
CA GLU A 408 -24.75 -9.24 -11.26
C GLU A 408 -24.99 -10.66 -10.69
N GLU A 409 -24.56 -11.69 -11.40
CA GLU A 409 -24.71 -13.10 -11.00
C GLU A 409 -24.04 -13.44 -9.65
N PHE A 410 -22.98 -12.69 -9.25
CA PHE A 410 -22.27 -12.90 -7.99
C PHE A 410 -22.73 -11.98 -6.86
N ALA A 411 -23.57 -10.97 -7.14
CA ALA A 411 -23.95 -9.94 -6.17
C ALA A 411 -24.57 -10.53 -4.89
N SER A 412 -25.54 -11.43 -5.01
CA SER A 412 -26.19 -12.06 -3.85
C SER A 412 -25.22 -12.81 -2.96
N LYS A 413 -24.21 -13.48 -3.55
CA LYS A 413 -23.18 -14.22 -2.82
C LYS A 413 -22.26 -13.29 -2.05
N MET A 414 -21.94 -12.10 -2.63
CA MET A 414 -21.15 -11.06 -1.96
C MET A 414 -21.90 -10.51 -0.75
N ILE A 415 -23.19 -10.18 -0.93
CA ILE A 415 -24.03 -9.66 0.15
C ILE A 415 -24.11 -10.66 1.32
N ASP A 416 -24.36 -11.93 1.07
CA ASP A 416 -24.40 -12.96 2.12
C ASP A 416 -23.06 -13.07 2.86
N MET A 417 -21.94 -13.07 2.12
CA MET A 417 -20.59 -13.19 2.68
C MET A 417 -20.22 -12.02 3.59
N VAL A 418 -20.55 -10.78 3.19
CA VAL A 418 -20.27 -9.57 3.95
C VAL A 418 -21.19 -9.45 5.17
N THR A 419 -22.47 -9.77 5.00
CA THR A 419 -23.46 -9.73 6.11
C THR A 419 -23.12 -10.73 7.21
N ARG A 420 -22.65 -11.94 6.89
CA ARG A 420 -22.14 -12.91 7.88
C ARG A 420 -20.97 -12.36 8.69
N ARG A 421 -20.21 -11.42 8.15
CA ARG A 421 -19.10 -10.73 8.80
C ARG A 421 -19.49 -9.39 9.43
N LYS A 422 -20.79 -9.19 9.71
CA LYS A 422 -21.36 -7.99 10.33
C LYS A 422 -21.27 -6.72 9.48
N GLY A 423 -21.14 -6.87 8.15
CA GLY A 423 -21.28 -5.76 7.22
C GLY A 423 -22.75 -5.42 7.00
N GLU A 424 -23.04 -4.13 6.96
CA GLU A 424 -24.36 -3.56 6.71
C GLU A 424 -24.36 -2.92 5.32
N MET A 425 -25.26 -3.34 4.43
CA MET A 425 -25.36 -2.77 3.09
C MET A 425 -25.91 -1.36 3.14
N VAL A 426 -25.17 -0.42 2.55
CA VAL A 426 -25.51 1.00 2.47
C VAL A 426 -26.21 1.32 1.15
N SER A 427 -25.63 0.87 0.04
CA SER A 427 -26.15 1.11 -1.29
C SER A 427 -25.85 -0.06 -2.26
N MET A 428 -26.63 -0.14 -3.33
CA MET A 428 -26.41 -1.08 -4.42
C MET A 428 -26.83 -0.41 -5.72
N GLU A 429 -25.87 -0.25 -6.64
CA GLU A 429 -26.08 0.42 -7.91
C GLU A 429 -25.61 -0.46 -9.07
N THR A 430 -26.44 -0.60 -10.10
CA THR A 430 -26.06 -1.32 -11.32
C THR A 430 -25.44 -0.34 -12.30
N GLN A 431 -24.23 -0.64 -12.76
CA GLN A 431 -23.48 0.16 -13.71
C GLN A 431 -23.03 -0.72 -14.90
N GLY A 432 -23.76 -0.66 -15.98
CA GLY A 432 -23.55 -1.54 -17.14
C GLY A 432 -23.82 -3.00 -16.78
N ASP A 433 -22.81 -3.86 -16.94
CA ASP A 433 -22.83 -5.29 -16.64
C ASP A 433 -22.39 -5.64 -15.20
N ARG A 434 -22.05 -4.62 -14.40
CA ARG A 434 -21.56 -4.77 -13.04
C ARG A 434 -22.48 -4.12 -12.02
N VAL A 435 -22.44 -4.66 -10.81
CA VAL A 435 -23.13 -4.11 -9.65
C VAL A 435 -22.08 -3.63 -8.64
N ASN A 436 -22.19 -2.38 -8.24
CA ASN A 436 -21.40 -1.79 -7.17
C ASN A 436 -22.20 -1.84 -5.87
N ILE A 437 -21.66 -2.49 -4.85
CA ILE A 437 -22.31 -2.67 -3.56
C ILE A 437 -21.44 -2.01 -2.50
N GLU A 438 -22.02 -1.10 -1.74
CA GLU A 438 -21.34 -0.42 -0.63
C GLU A 438 -21.84 -0.96 0.71
N PHE A 439 -20.90 -1.17 1.63
CA PHE A 439 -21.16 -1.67 2.97
C PHE A 439 -20.41 -0.86 4.01
N ASP A 440 -21.01 -0.72 5.18
CA ASP A 440 -20.31 -0.35 6.42
C ASP A 440 -20.01 -1.62 7.20
N MET A 441 -18.73 -1.94 7.41
CA MET A 441 -18.38 -3.17 8.12
C MET A 441 -17.18 -3.01 9.06
N PRO A 442 -17.12 -3.81 10.14
CA PRO A 442 -15.96 -3.83 11.02
C PRO A 442 -14.67 -4.20 10.28
N SER A 443 -13.58 -3.45 10.51
CA SER A 443 -12.26 -3.73 9.90
C SER A 443 -11.79 -5.15 10.12
N ARG A 444 -12.10 -5.77 11.29
CA ARG A 444 -11.79 -7.17 11.56
C ARG A 444 -12.54 -8.16 10.65
N GLY A 445 -13.67 -7.76 10.06
CA GLY A 445 -14.43 -8.54 9.09
C GLY A 445 -13.84 -8.51 7.69
N ILE A 446 -13.00 -7.53 7.40
CA ILE A 446 -12.29 -7.40 6.11
C ILE A 446 -11.10 -8.35 6.04
N ILE A 447 -10.49 -8.68 7.18
CA ILE A 447 -9.37 -9.63 7.25
C ILE A 447 -9.77 -10.95 6.61
N GLY A 448 -9.05 -11.38 5.57
CA GLY A 448 -9.34 -12.59 4.79
C GLY A 448 -10.60 -12.54 3.91
N LEU A 449 -11.28 -11.40 3.81
CA LEU A 449 -12.45 -11.26 2.94
C LEU A 449 -12.06 -11.22 1.47
N ARG A 450 -10.98 -10.55 1.12
CA ARG A 450 -10.54 -10.34 -0.27
C ARG A 450 -10.36 -11.68 -1.01
N THR A 451 -9.63 -12.61 -0.42
CA THR A 451 -9.39 -13.94 -1.00
C THR A 451 -10.71 -14.71 -1.21
N ASN A 452 -11.63 -14.62 -0.23
CA ASN A 452 -12.93 -15.27 -0.33
C ASN A 452 -13.80 -14.64 -1.43
N VAL A 453 -13.81 -13.31 -1.54
CA VAL A 453 -14.54 -12.56 -2.57
C VAL A 453 -14.02 -12.91 -3.96
N LEU A 454 -12.69 -12.89 -4.16
CA LEU A 454 -12.08 -13.27 -5.44
C LEU A 454 -12.38 -14.72 -5.83
N THR A 455 -12.25 -15.66 -4.89
CA THR A 455 -12.58 -17.07 -5.14
C THR A 455 -14.06 -17.24 -5.49
N ALA A 456 -14.93 -16.55 -4.77
CA ALA A 456 -16.38 -16.65 -4.93
C ALA A 456 -16.88 -16.05 -6.25
N SER A 457 -16.19 -15.06 -6.79
CA SER A 457 -16.47 -14.38 -8.04
C SER A 457 -15.59 -14.84 -9.21
N GLN A 458 -14.85 -15.95 -9.06
CA GLN A 458 -13.94 -16.48 -10.08
C GLN A 458 -12.85 -15.48 -10.52
N GLY A 459 -12.48 -14.56 -9.63
CA GLY A 459 -11.49 -13.52 -9.89
C GLY A 459 -12.06 -12.21 -10.44
N GLU A 460 -13.35 -12.13 -10.70
CA GLU A 460 -13.95 -10.96 -11.36
C GLU A 460 -14.35 -9.82 -10.42
N ALA A 461 -14.37 -10.05 -9.10
CA ALA A 461 -14.70 -9.01 -8.14
C ALA A 461 -13.55 -8.02 -7.95
N ILE A 462 -13.91 -6.75 -7.85
CA ILE A 462 -13.02 -5.67 -7.45
C ILE A 462 -13.48 -5.19 -6.10
N MET A 463 -12.56 -5.15 -5.15
CA MET A 463 -12.84 -4.79 -3.76
C MET A 463 -11.95 -3.64 -3.33
N ALA A 464 -12.55 -2.60 -2.75
CA ALA A 464 -11.87 -1.49 -2.12
C ALA A 464 -12.52 -1.19 -0.77
N HIS A 465 -11.71 -0.75 0.19
CA HIS A 465 -12.20 -0.38 1.51
C HIS A 465 -11.43 0.82 2.04
N ARG A 466 -12.06 1.59 2.94
CA ARG A 466 -11.43 2.72 3.63
C ARG A 466 -11.98 2.85 5.04
N PHE A 467 -11.16 3.35 5.95
CA PHE A 467 -11.61 3.71 7.30
C PHE A 467 -12.69 4.81 7.23
N LYS A 468 -13.77 4.62 7.98
CA LYS A 468 -14.87 5.58 8.11
C LYS A 468 -14.86 6.25 9.49
N GLU A 469 -15.10 5.47 10.53
CA GLU A 469 -15.22 5.96 11.91
C GLU A 469 -15.12 4.80 12.92
N TYR A 470 -15.14 5.13 14.20
CA TYR A 470 -15.30 4.14 15.27
C TYR A 470 -16.77 4.03 15.67
N GLN A 471 -17.30 2.80 15.74
CA GLN A 471 -18.65 2.50 16.20
C GLN A 471 -18.62 1.45 17.32
N PRO A 472 -19.69 1.31 18.13
CA PRO A 472 -19.79 0.27 19.13
C PRO A 472 -19.53 -1.13 18.56
N PHE A 473 -18.91 -1.99 19.37
CA PHE A 473 -18.57 -3.35 18.98
C PHE A 473 -19.79 -4.15 18.50
N LYS A 474 -19.75 -4.67 17.27
CA LYS A 474 -20.88 -5.37 16.60
C LYS A 474 -20.98 -6.86 16.93
N GLY A 475 -20.29 -7.34 17.98
CA GLY A 475 -20.29 -8.77 18.37
C GLY A 475 -19.31 -9.62 17.57
N ASP A 476 -19.26 -10.92 17.84
CA ASP A 476 -18.27 -11.83 17.25
C ASP A 476 -18.50 -12.08 15.76
N ILE A 477 -17.40 -12.23 15.04
CA ILE A 477 -17.36 -12.57 13.62
C ILE A 477 -16.78 -13.98 13.47
N PRO A 478 -17.41 -14.87 12.69
CA PRO A 478 -16.86 -16.18 12.40
C PRO A 478 -15.50 -16.05 11.71
N ARG A 479 -14.47 -16.62 12.32
CA ARG A 479 -13.14 -16.76 11.74
C ARG A 479 -12.96 -18.16 11.16
N ARG A 480 -11.77 -18.49 10.68
CA ARG A 480 -11.40 -19.84 10.24
C ARG A 480 -11.78 -20.88 11.30
N THR A 481 -12.67 -21.80 10.98
CA THR A 481 -13.13 -22.86 11.87
C THR A 481 -12.21 -24.07 11.80
N ASN A 482 -11.65 -24.39 10.63
CA ASN A 482 -10.81 -25.54 10.39
C ASN A 482 -9.54 -25.53 11.25
N GLY A 483 -9.16 -26.69 11.78
CA GLY A 483 -7.93 -26.91 12.52
C GLY A 483 -6.69 -26.88 11.63
N SER A 484 -5.53 -26.93 12.26
CA SER A 484 -4.24 -27.01 11.58
C SER A 484 -3.70 -28.43 11.59
N MET A 485 -3.09 -28.86 10.49
CA MET A 485 -2.23 -30.04 10.48
C MET A 485 -0.82 -29.62 10.90
N ILE A 486 -0.32 -30.20 11.98
CA ILE A 486 0.91 -29.79 12.66
C ILE A 486 1.95 -30.89 12.52
N ALA A 487 3.17 -30.54 12.11
CA ALA A 487 4.27 -31.50 12.05
C ALA A 487 4.66 -32.00 13.45
N MET A 488 4.76 -33.33 13.59
CA MET A 488 5.07 -34.02 14.84
C MET A 488 6.56 -33.89 15.19
N GLU A 489 7.42 -33.94 14.20
CA GLU A 489 8.89 -33.97 14.37
C GLU A 489 9.60 -33.18 13.28
N SER A 490 10.86 -32.86 13.52
CA SER A 490 11.71 -32.17 12.54
C SER A 490 12.32 -33.18 11.55
N GLY A 491 12.38 -32.81 10.29
CA GLY A 491 12.96 -33.63 9.23
C GLY A 491 12.50 -33.23 7.86
N THR A 492 12.73 -34.08 6.86
CA THR A 492 12.31 -33.87 5.48
C THR A 492 10.94 -34.50 5.23
N ALA A 493 10.03 -33.77 4.60
CA ALA A 493 8.70 -34.28 4.23
C ALA A 493 8.80 -35.28 3.07
N PHE A 494 8.19 -36.45 3.22
CA PHE A 494 8.20 -37.49 2.19
C PHE A 494 6.88 -37.57 1.43
N ALA A 495 7.00 -37.73 0.10
CA ALA A 495 5.85 -37.93 -0.78
C ALA A 495 4.90 -39.04 -0.30
N TYR A 496 5.43 -40.14 0.20
CA TYR A 496 4.64 -41.24 0.75
C TYR A 496 3.80 -40.84 1.95
N ALA A 497 4.35 -40.02 2.85
CA ALA A 497 3.60 -39.57 4.03
C ALA A 497 2.49 -38.58 3.65
N ILE A 498 2.78 -37.65 2.74
CA ILE A 498 1.80 -36.68 2.22
C ILE A 498 0.66 -37.42 1.52
N ASP A 499 0.96 -38.36 0.62
CA ASP A 499 -0.04 -39.18 -0.11
C ASP A 499 -1.02 -39.90 0.85
N LYS A 500 -0.51 -40.43 1.95
CA LYS A 500 -1.32 -41.14 2.95
C LYS A 500 -2.16 -40.22 3.85
N LEU A 501 -1.82 -38.97 3.91
CA LEU A 501 -2.44 -37.97 4.80
C LEU A 501 -3.29 -36.94 4.06
N GLN A 502 -3.26 -36.89 2.73
CA GLN A 502 -3.96 -35.88 1.94
C GLN A 502 -5.49 -35.92 2.08
N ASP A 503 -6.09 -37.06 2.47
CA ASP A 503 -7.51 -37.16 2.80
C ASP A 503 -7.88 -36.44 4.11
N ARG A 504 -6.89 -36.08 4.94
CA ARG A 504 -7.09 -35.38 6.21
C ARG A 504 -7.19 -33.88 6.05
N GLY A 505 -6.73 -33.34 4.89
CA GLY A 505 -6.75 -31.90 4.67
C GLY A 505 -5.90 -31.44 3.50
N LYS A 506 -5.71 -30.12 3.39
CA LYS A 506 -4.90 -29.49 2.35
C LYS A 506 -3.51 -29.21 2.89
N PHE A 507 -2.47 -29.61 2.15
CA PHE A 507 -1.10 -29.35 2.53
C PHE A 507 -0.61 -27.98 2.05
N PHE A 508 0.39 -27.42 2.78
CA PHE A 508 1.09 -26.15 2.50
C PHE A 508 2.56 -26.37 2.15
N ILE A 509 3.02 -27.62 2.13
CA ILE A 509 4.42 -28.02 1.90
C ILE A 509 4.51 -28.97 0.71
N TYR A 510 5.66 -28.91 0.03
CA TYR A 510 6.03 -29.88 -1.00
C TYR A 510 6.73 -31.10 -0.41
N PRO A 511 6.73 -32.25 -1.11
CA PRO A 511 7.68 -33.30 -0.84
C PRO A 511 9.12 -32.76 -0.90
N GLN A 512 9.96 -33.20 0.05
CA GLN A 512 11.35 -32.81 0.23
C GLN A 512 11.57 -31.46 0.97
N ASP A 513 10.52 -30.73 1.32
CA ASP A 513 10.64 -29.59 2.19
C ASP A 513 11.14 -30.01 3.58
N GLU A 514 12.04 -29.22 4.16
CA GLU A 514 12.40 -29.37 5.57
C GLU A 514 11.32 -28.77 6.47
N VAL A 515 10.91 -29.53 7.46
CA VAL A 515 9.90 -29.13 8.45
C VAL A 515 10.44 -29.32 9.86
N TYR A 516 9.83 -28.66 10.83
CA TYR A 516 10.14 -28.82 12.25
C TYR A 516 8.88 -29.09 13.09
N ALA A 517 9.06 -29.69 14.27
CA ALA A 517 7.97 -29.97 15.20
C ALA A 517 7.22 -28.67 15.56
N GLY A 518 5.90 -28.68 15.47
CA GLY A 518 5.07 -27.51 15.72
C GLY A 518 4.85 -26.58 14.52
N GLN A 519 5.47 -26.86 13.36
CA GLN A 519 5.18 -26.17 12.10
C GLN A 519 3.79 -26.56 11.61
N VAL A 520 3.00 -25.58 11.13
CA VAL A 520 1.72 -25.81 10.47
C VAL A 520 2.00 -26.18 9.01
N VAL A 521 1.74 -27.43 8.66
CA VAL A 521 2.03 -28.00 7.35
C VAL A 521 0.80 -28.19 6.47
N GLY A 522 -0.39 -27.86 7.01
CA GLY A 522 -1.65 -27.95 6.26
C GLY A 522 -2.86 -27.53 7.08
N GLU A 523 -4.02 -27.50 6.40
CA GLU A 523 -5.34 -27.28 6.99
C GLU A 523 -6.05 -28.61 7.18
N HIS A 524 -6.57 -28.85 8.40
CA HIS A 524 -7.37 -30.04 8.70
C HIS A 524 -8.80 -29.87 8.20
N VAL A 525 -9.45 -30.95 7.78
CA VAL A 525 -10.87 -30.90 7.36
C VAL A 525 -11.84 -30.68 8.52
N HIS A 526 -11.42 -30.95 9.77
CA HIS A 526 -12.19 -30.73 10.99
C HIS A 526 -11.69 -29.50 11.77
N GLU A 527 -12.47 -29.05 12.75
CA GLU A 527 -12.18 -27.86 13.54
C GLU A 527 -10.97 -28.02 14.50
N ASN A 528 -10.68 -29.26 14.91
CA ASN A 528 -9.57 -29.56 15.81
C ASN A 528 -8.23 -29.66 15.08
N ASP A 529 -7.18 -29.23 15.74
CA ASP A 529 -5.81 -29.42 15.27
C ASP A 529 -5.43 -30.91 15.24
N LEU A 530 -4.67 -31.31 14.23
CA LEU A 530 -4.18 -32.66 14.03
C LEU A 530 -2.65 -32.68 13.92
N VAL A 531 -2.00 -33.38 14.86
CA VAL A 531 -0.56 -33.61 14.79
C VAL A 531 -0.29 -34.80 13.88
N ILE A 532 0.55 -34.61 12.86
CA ILE A 532 0.82 -35.59 11.81
C ILE A 532 2.34 -35.80 11.62
N ASN A 533 2.71 -37.00 11.21
CA ASN A 533 4.09 -37.29 10.85
C ASN A 533 4.26 -37.29 9.34
N VAL A 534 4.84 -36.20 8.81
CA VAL A 534 5.14 -36.02 7.38
C VAL A 534 6.54 -36.50 7.00
N THR A 535 7.38 -36.84 7.99
CA THR A 535 8.77 -37.27 7.78
C THR A 535 8.92 -38.79 7.63
N LYS A 536 7.81 -39.54 7.66
CA LYS A 536 7.80 -40.98 7.59
C LYS A 536 8.09 -41.48 6.18
N SER A 537 9.25 -42.10 5.98
CA SER A 537 9.61 -42.77 4.73
C SER A 537 8.92 -44.11 4.55
N LYS A 538 8.73 -44.56 3.29
CA LYS A 538 8.29 -45.91 2.97
C LYS A 538 9.35 -46.89 3.47
N LYS A 539 9.00 -47.82 4.39
CA LYS A 539 9.92 -48.91 4.77
C LYS A 539 10.13 -49.78 3.56
N LEU A 540 11.37 -49.99 3.17
CA LEU A 540 11.74 -50.97 2.14
C LEU A 540 11.46 -52.36 2.72
N THR A 541 10.41 -53.01 2.26
CA THR A 541 10.16 -54.44 2.52
C THR A 541 10.83 -55.24 1.41
N ASN A 542 11.62 -56.25 1.77
CA ASN A 542 12.33 -57.14 0.85
C ASN A 542 11.44 -58.05 -0.01
N MET A 543 10.12 -57.86 -0.03
CA MET A 543 9.20 -58.56 -0.94
C MET A 543 9.04 -57.72 -2.23
N ARG A 544 9.61 -58.18 -3.30
CA ARG A 544 9.24 -57.82 -4.66
C ARG A 544 7.87 -58.36 -4.98
N ALA A 545 6.83 -57.63 -4.65
CA ALA A 545 5.54 -57.78 -5.29
C ALA A 545 5.67 -57.15 -6.69
N SER A 546 5.70 -57.94 -7.71
CA SER A 546 5.56 -57.53 -9.11
C SER A 546 4.13 -57.07 -9.35
N GLY A 547 3.83 -55.85 -9.04
CA GLY A 547 2.53 -55.22 -9.25
C GLY A 547 2.66 -53.73 -8.98
N SER A 548 2.56 -52.96 -10.05
CA SER A 548 2.41 -51.53 -10.15
C SER A 548 2.89 -50.71 -8.93
N ASP A 549 4.05 -50.07 -9.05
CA ASP A 549 4.33 -48.89 -8.25
C ASP A 549 3.22 -47.87 -8.57
N ASP A 550 2.18 -47.85 -7.74
CA ASP A 550 1.23 -46.76 -7.77
C ASP A 550 1.99 -45.48 -7.52
N LYS A 551 2.18 -44.72 -8.60
CA LYS A 551 2.77 -43.36 -8.51
C LYS A 551 1.88 -42.56 -7.58
N ALA A 552 2.44 -42.16 -6.44
CA ALA A 552 1.76 -41.29 -5.50
C ALA A 552 1.17 -40.08 -6.24
N ARG A 553 -0.14 -39.97 -6.26
CA ARG A 553 -0.86 -38.78 -6.80
C ARG A 553 -0.98 -37.75 -5.70
N ILE A 554 -0.01 -36.88 -5.61
CA ILE A 554 -0.02 -35.80 -4.62
C ILE A 554 -0.79 -34.61 -5.20
N ILE A 555 -1.78 -34.15 -4.44
CA ILE A 555 -2.49 -32.89 -4.73
C ILE A 555 -1.50 -31.74 -4.50
N PRO A 556 -1.36 -30.79 -5.45
CA PRO A 556 -0.49 -29.63 -5.26
C PRO A 556 -0.82 -28.89 -3.95
N PRO A 557 0.18 -28.50 -3.17
CA PRO A 557 -0.05 -27.76 -1.94
C PRO A 557 -0.58 -26.35 -2.22
N VAL A 558 -1.30 -25.80 -1.24
CA VAL A 558 -1.71 -24.40 -1.24
C VAL A 558 -0.53 -23.56 -0.80
N ILE A 559 -0.09 -22.64 -1.66
CA ILE A 559 1.00 -21.70 -1.36
C ILE A 559 0.39 -20.33 -1.09
N PHE A 560 0.66 -19.78 0.08
CA PHE A 560 0.19 -18.47 0.48
C PHE A 560 1.19 -17.38 0.13
N SER A 561 0.71 -16.23 -0.31
CA SER A 561 1.43 -14.97 -0.22
C SER A 561 1.58 -14.56 1.26
N LEU A 562 2.40 -13.54 1.54
CA LEU A 562 2.57 -13.05 2.91
C LEU A 562 1.23 -12.57 3.48
N GLU A 563 0.48 -11.79 2.71
CA GLU A 563 -0.82 -11.26 3.11
C GLU A 563 -1.81 -12.39 3.41
N GLU A 564 -1.91 -13.36 2.53
CA GLU A 564 -2.78 -14.52 2.73
C GLU A 564 -2.40 -15.33 3.96
N ALA A 565 -1.12 -15.51 4.23
CA ALA A 565 -0.64 -16.20 5.43
C ALA A 565 -0.98 -15.43 6.71
N LEU A 566 -0.81 -14.10 6.72
CA LEU A 566 -1.16 -13.24 7.85
C LEU A 566 -2.66 -13.24 8.14
N GLU A 567 -3.49 -13.28 7.10
CA GLU A 567 -4.95 -13.34 7.22
C GLU A 567 -5.44 -14.73 7.64
N TYR A 568 -4.67 -15.77 7.29
CA TYR A 568 -5.03 -17.17 7.50
C TYR A 568 -4.74 -17.66 8.92
N ILE A 569 -3.64 -17.24 9.55
CA ILE A 569 -3.20 -17.72 10.88
C ILE A 569 -4.23 -17.42 11.98
N LYS A 570 -4.24 -18.28 13.02
CA LYS A 570 -5.01 -18.10 14.26
C LYS A 570 -4.19 -17.34 15.31
N GLU A 571 -4.84 -16.97 16.41
CA GLU A 571 -4.18 -16.26 17.54
C GLU A 571 -3.04 -17.07 18.18
N ASP A 572 -3.11 -18.41 18.12
CA ASP A 572 -2.10 -19.33 18.62
C ASP A 572 -1.06 -19.72 17.55
N GLU A 573 -0.99 -18.97 16.45
CA GLU A 573 -0.09 -19.20 15.32
C GLU A 573 0.73 -17.95 14.98
N TYR A 574 1.94 -18.17 14.48
CA TYR A 574 2.83 -17.15 13.93
C TYR A 574 3.16 -17.46 12.46
N VAL A 575 3.45 -16.42 11.70
CA VAL A 575 4.16 -16.53 10.42
C VAL A 575 5.62 -16.26 10.68
N GLU A 576 6.47 -17.25 10.45
CA GLU A 576 7.91 -17.13 10.41
C GLU A 576 8.32 -16.60 9.04
N VAL A 577 8.97 -15.44 9.01
CA VAL A 577 9.40 -14.76 7.80
C VAL A 577 10.91 -14.71 7.76
N THR A 578 11.49 -15.28 6.71
CA THR A 578 12.93 -15.31 6.46
C THR A 578 13.22 -14.86 5.03
N PRO A 579 14.44 -14.49 4.68
CA PRO A 579 14.79 -14.05 3.32
C PRO A 579 14.37 -15.04 2.21
N LYS A 580 14.38 -16.35 2.48
CA LYS A 580 14.11 -17.39 1.49
C LYS A 580 12.79 -18.10 1.68
N SER A 581 12.25 -18.12 2.90
CA SER A 581 11.12 -18.96 3.25
C SER A 581 10.09 -18.20 4.08
N MET A 582 8.86 -18.67 3.98
CA MET A 582 7.76 -18.25 4.82
C MET A 582 7.07 -19.51 5.34
N ARG A 583 6.92 -19.63 6.65
CA ARG A 583 6.35 -20.81 7.30
C ARG A 583 5.35 -20.38 8.37
N MET A 584 4.25 -21.07 8.45
CA MET A 584 3.29 -20.92 9.56
C MET A 584 3.66 -21.91 10.66
N ARG A 585 3.51 -21.52 11.91
CA ARG A 585 3.82 -22.38 13.06
C ARG A 585 2.92 -22.07 14.25
N LYS A 586 2.81 -23.03 15.17
CA LYS A 586 2.19 -22.76 16.47
C LYS A 586 3.11 -21.88 17.33
N VAL A 587 2.50 -21.02 18.16
CA VAL A 587 3.23 -20.20 19.14
C VAL A 587 4.01 -21.12 20.09
N ILE A 588 3.35 -22.13 20.64
CA ILE A 588 3.95 -23.19 21.46
C ILE A 588 4.27 -24.36 20.56
N LEU A 589 5.55 -24.67 20.35
CA LEU A 589 5.98 -25.75 19.45
C LEU A 589 5.77 -27.14 20.03
N ASP A 590 5.96 -27.31 21.35
CA ASP A 590 5.79 -28.60 22.02
C ASP A 590 4.32 -28.99 22.15
N GLU A 591 3.98 -30.23 21.73
CA GLU A 591 2.60 -30.73 21.75
C GLU A 591 2.05 -30.88 23.18
N THR A 592 2.90 -31.29 24.12
CA THR A 592 2.49 -31.51 25.51
C THR A 592 2.19 -30.18 26.20
N GLU A 593 3.02 -29.17 25.94
CA GLU A 593 2.80 -27.81 26.45
C GLU A 593 1.54 -27.18 25.84
N ARG A 594 1.29 -27.33 24.53
CA ARG A 594 0.02 -26.88 23.91
C ARG A 594 -1.20 -27.53 24.57
N LYS A 595 -1.16 -28.84 24.82
CA LYS A 595 -2.26 -29.55 25.49
C LYS A 595 -2.49 -29.08 26.93
N ARG A 596 -1.43 -28.66 27.63
CA ARG A 596 -1.53 -28.09 28.99
C ARG A 596 -2.11 -26.67 28.94
N ALA A 597 -1.65 -25.83 28.02
CA ALA A 597 -2.15 -24.48 27.85
C ALA A 597 -3.64 -24.42 27.49
N ASN A 598 -4.13 -25.37 26.69
CA ASN A 598 -5.55 -25.47 26.31
C ASN A 598 -6.48 -26.05 27.42
N LYS A 599 -5.90 -26.53 28.54
CA LYS A 599 -6.68 -27.02 29.68
C LYS A 599 -6.88 -25.99 30.79
N ASN A 600 -6.11 -24.93 30.77
CA ASN A 600 -6.22 -23.77 31.67
C ASN A 600 -7.06 -22.68 31.01
#